data_360e770dc0c038584971e1543b2303a1
#
_entry.id   360e770dc0c038584971e1543b2303a1
#
_cell.length_a   1.000
_cell.length_b   1.000
_cell.length_c   1.000
_cell.angle_alpha   90.00
_cell.angle_beta   90.00
_cell.angle_gamma   90.00
#
_symmetry.space_group_name_H-M   'P 1'
#
loop_
_entity.id
_entity.type
_entity.pdbx_description
1 polymer ?
#
loop_
_entity_poly.entity_id
_entity_poly.type
_entity_poly.pdbx_seq_one_letter_code
_entity_poly.pdbx_strand_id
1 'polypeptide(L)'
;ADAFGSITDSLVLKILRGAVKYEYVRLNAAKDVKGKAIYGLLSNLFVERSISNENWFASVAKQYALPSFDRIENSKLVNRDSVSRWMIYFYDDEDGEASFSSFVKTFNDTAWRIVDSSIYVIIESKKGKPVQIYANKNKNEYDGQAKLESIFADNNWDPNVMVHRGHSYYAYKTIEKIHDNTQVFVLGSCGGYHSLSTIIERSSDISIISSKQIGTMFVNNPMLKLL
;
A
#
# COMPACT_ATOMS: atom_id res chain seq x y z
N ALA A 1 -16.23 7.67 0.53
CA ALA A 1 -15.38 6.58 -0.01
C ALA A 1 -14.74 5.74 1.10
N ASP A 2 -14.24 6.36 2.16
CA ASP A 2 -13.48 5.69 3.23
C ASP A 2 -14.23 4.51 3.88
N ALA A 3 -15.47 4.72 4.33
CA ALA A 3 -16.28 3.65 4.94
C ALA A 3 -16.79 2.60 3.93
N PHE A 4 -16.67 2.83 2.62
CA PHE A 4 -17.25 1.97 1.59
C PHE A 4 -16.69 0.54 1.63
N GLY A 5 -15.39 0.40 1.85
CA GLY A 5 -14.74 -0.92 1.92
C GLY A 5 -15.27 -1.83 3.02
N SER A 6 -15.82 -1.26 4.10
CA SER A 6 -16.35 -2.00 5.26
C SER A 6 -17.81 -2.41 5.10
N ILE A 7 -18.51 -1.94 4.07
CA ILE A 7 -19.93 -2.23 3.86
C ILE A 7 -20.07 -3.57 3.16
N THR A 8 -20.63 -4.56 3.86
CA THR A 8 -20.93 -5.89 3.33
C THR A 8 -22.42 -6.12 3.10
N ASP A 9 -23.27 -5.30 3.70
CA ASP A 9 -24.72 -5.39 3.56
C ASP A 9 -25.17 -4.99 2.15
N SER A 10 -25.83 -5.90 1.45
CA SER A 10 -26.27 -5.72 0.07
C SER A 10 -27.36 -4.65 -0.09
N LEU A 11 -28.22 -4.47 0.93
CA LEU A 11 -29.26 -3.44 0.91
C LEU A 11 -28.64 -2.05 1.06
N VAL A 12 -27.69 -1.89 1.97
CA VAL A 12 -26.95 -0.63 2.15
C VAL A 12 -26.19 -0.28 0.87
N LEU A 13 -25.51 -1.25 0.25
CA LEU A 13 -24.83 -1.05 -1.04
C LEU A 13 -25.79 -0.62 -2.14
N LYS A 14 -26.98 -1.22 -2.20
CA LYS A 14 -28.03 -0.83 -3.17
C LYS A 14 -28.51 0.61 -2.95
N ILE A 15 -28.73 1.02 -1.70
CA ILE A 15 -29.13 2.38 -1.35
C ILE A 15 -28.05 3.38 -1.76
N LEU A 16 -26.80 3.11 -1.42
CA LEU A 16 -25.66 3.98 -1.78
C LEU A 16 -25.50 4.13 -3.30
N ARG A 17 -25.63 3.03 -4.05
CA ARG A 17 -25.63 3.06 -5.53
C ARG A 17 -26.72 3.97 -6.06
N GLY A 18 -27.95 3.80 -5.53
CA GLY A 18 -29.08 4.65 -5.90
C GLY A 18 -28.82 6.12 -5.63
N ALA A 19 -28.29 6.45 -4.47
CA ALA A 19 -27.94 7.81 -4.09
C ALA A 19 -26.87 8.44 -4.99
N VAL A 20 -25.78 7.71 -5.27
CA VAL A 20 -24.71 8.19 -6.16
C VAL A 20 -25.23 8.43 -7.57
N LYS A 21 -26.02 7.50 -8.11
CA LYS A 21 -26.63 7.64 -9.45
C LYS A 21 -27.58 8.84 -9.51
N TYR A 22 -28.45 8.97 -8.52
CA TYR A 22 -29.41 10.08 -8.42
C TYR A 22 -28.70 11.43 -8.39
N GLU A 23 -27.73 11.61 -7.50
CA GLU A 23 -26.99 12.87 -7.36
C GLU A 23 -26.18 13.20 -8.60
N TYR A 24 -25.53 12.24 -9.24
CA TYR A 24 -24.82 12.47 -10.49
C TYR A 24 -25.75 13.03 -11.57
N VAL A 25 -26.92 12.41 -11.75
CA VAL A 25 -27.93 12.86 -12.76
C VAL A 25 -28.42 14.23 -12.41
N ARG A 26 -28.78 14.49 -11.15
CA ARG A 26 -29.31 15.79 -10.68
C ARG A 26 -28.26 16.89 -10.90
N LEU A 27 -27.00 16.68 -10.54
CA LEU A 27 -25.94 17.67 -10.67
C LEU A 27 -25.53 17.90 -12.13
N ASN A 28 -25.61 16.85 -12.96
CA ASN A 28 -25.42 16.99 -14.40
C ASN A 28 -26.52 17.87 -15.04
N ALA A 29 -27.76 17.68 -14.64
CA ALA A 29 -28.91 18.53 -15.11
C ALA A 29 -28.77 19.98 -14.62
N ALA A 30 -28.29 20.18 -13.41
CA ALA A 30 -28.00 21.49 -12.81
C ALA A 30 -26.76 22.18 -13.37
N LYS A 31 -26.00 21.52 -14.26
CA LYS A 31 -24.69 21.98 -14.79
C LYS A 31 -23.64 22.28 -13.71
N ASP A 32 -23.75 21.63 -12.55
CA ASP A 32 -22.76 21.70 -11.49
C ASP A 32 -21.56 20.80 -11.85
N VAL A 33 -20.53 21.40 -12.43
CA VAL A 33 -19.34 20.69 -12.91
C VAL A 33 -18.60 20.00 -11.77
N LYS A 34 -18.44 20.69 -10.63
CA LYS A 34 -17.71 20.16 -9.47
C LYS A 34 -18.45 19.01 -8.80
N GLY A 35 -19.74 19.20 -8.54
CA GLY A 35 -20.57 18.17 -7.94
C GLY A 35 -20.68 16.93 -8.83
N LYS A 36 -20.91 17.12 -10.14
CA LYS A 36 -20.90 16.03 -11.12
C LYS A 36 -19.58 15.24 -11.10
N ALA A 37 -18.44 15.92 -11.05
CA ALA A 37 -17.13 15.26 -11.01
C ALA A 37 -16.98 14.41 -9.75
N ILE A 38 -17.37 14.91 -8.57
CA ILE A 38 -17.32 14.16 -7.30
C ILE A 38 -18.11 12.85 -7.40
N TYR A 39 -19.37 12.92 -7.84
CA TYR A 39 -20.23 11.73 -7.94
C TYR A 39 -19.83 10.82 -9.10
N GLY A 40 -19.25 11.38 -10.17
CA GLY A 40 -18.62 10.61 -11.25
C GLY A 40 -17.43 9.78 -10.76
N LEU A 41 -16.55 10.37 -9.96
CA LEU A 41 -15.45 9.66 -9.32
C LEU A 41 -15.92 8.57 -8.34
N LEU A 42 -16.96 8.88 -7.53
CA LEU A 42 -17.57 7.90 -6.63
C LEU A 42 -18.15 6.68 -7.37
N SER A 43 -18.55 6.84 -8.63
CA SER A 43 -19.07 5.75 -9.45
C SER A 43 -18.06 4.62 -9.65
N ASN A 44 -16.74 4.91 -9.59
CA ASN A 44 -15.69 3.90 -9.70
C ASN A 44 -15.76 2.84 -8.57
N LEU A 45 -16.22 3.22 -7.38
CA LEU A 45 -16.36 2.31 -6.24
C LEU A 45 -17.34 1.16 -6.50
N PHE A 46 -18.24 1.33 -7.47
CA PHE A 46 -19.32 0.38 -7.75
C PHE A 46 -19.08 -0.48 -8.99
N VAL A 47 -18.02 -0.24 -9.76
CA VAL A 47 -17.73 -0.97 -11.00
C VAL A 47 -17.48 -2.45 -10.73
N GLU A 48 -16.62 -2.76 -9.76
CA GLU A 48 -16.21 -4.15 -9.46
C GLU A 48 -17.21 -4.91 -8.59
N ARG A 49 -17.98 -4.19 -7.78
CA ARG A 49 -19.03 -4.76 -6.91
C ARG A 49 -20.39 -4.84 -7.57
N SER A 50 -20.43 -4.91 -8.90
CA SER A 50 -21.69 -4.97 -9.64
C SER A 50 -22.35 -6.32 -9.46
N ILE A 51 -23.42 -6.38 -8.66
CA ILE A 51 -24.29 -7.53 -8.45
C ILE A 51 -25.32 -7.65 -9.59
N SER A 52 -25.42 -6.65 -10.47
CA SER A 52 -26.37 -6.59 -11.57
C SER A 52 -25.68 -6.12 -12.85
N ASN A 53 -26.21 -6.55 -14.02
CA ASN A 53 -25.78 -6.13 -15.37
C ASN A 53 -25.96 -4.62 -15.65
N GLU A 54 -25.95 -3.76 -14.64
CA GLU A 54 -26.05 -2.32 -14.82
C GLU A 54 -24.69 -1.73 -15.26
N ASN A 55 -24.54 -1.59 -16.58
CA ASN A 55 -23.38 -0.94 -17.20
C ASN A 55 -23.30 0.57 -16.94
N TRP A 56 -24.24 1.16 -16.17
CA TRP A 56 -24.29 2.60 -15.95
C TRP A 56 -23.04 3.10 -15.20
N PHE A 57 -22.69 2.46 -14.08
CA PHE A 57 -21.52 2.85 -13.29
C PHE A 57 -20.24 2.71 -14.12
N ALA A 58 -20.09 1.64 -14.88
CA ALA A 58 -18.95 1.45 -15.77
C ALA A 58 -18.88 2.53 -16.86
N SER A 59 -20.02 2.94 -17.43
CA SER A 59 -20.06 3.99 -18.45
C SER A 59 -19.70 5.36 -17.90
N VAL A 60 -20.12 5.68 -16.66
CA VAL A 60 -19.76 6.94 -15.99
C VAL A 60 -18.29 6.90 -15.55
N ALA A 61 -17.85 5.84 -14.91
CA ALA A 61 -16.45 5.68 -14.47
C ALA A 61 -15.45 5.83 -15.63
N LYS A 62 -15.79 5.32 -16.81
CA LYS A 62 -14.97 5.45 -18.01
C LYS A 62 -14.72 6.91 -18.42
N GLN A 63 -15.63 7.84 -18.09
CA GLN A 63 -15.48 9.26 -18.37
C GLN A 63 -14.52 9.96 -17.39
N TYR A 64 -14.28 9.33 -16.23
CA TYR A 64 -13.37 9.80 -15.18
C TYR A 64 -12.23 8.80 -15.05
N ALA A 65 -11.38 8.73 -16.07
CA ALA A 65 -10.31 7.74 -16.16
C ALA A 65 -9.43 7.76 -14.89
N LEU A 66 -9.81 6.95 -13.90
CA LEU A 66 -8.95 6.66 -12.77
C LEU A 66 -8.00 5.52 -13.16
N PRO A 67 -6.73 5.60 -12.75
CA PRO A 67 -5.85 4.45 -12.84
C PRO A 67 -6.45 3.29 -12.03
N SER A 68 -6.16 2.06 -12.44
CA SER A 68 -6.52 0.88 -11.64
C SER A 68 -5.90 1.03 -10.25
N PHE A 69 -6.74 0.94 -9.19
CA PHE A 69 -6.28 1.06 -7.80
C PHE A 69 -6.07 -0.30 -7.13
N ASP A 70 -6.48 -1.38 -7.81
CA ASP A 70 -6.38 -2.78 -7.36
C ASP A 70 -5.20 -3.52 -8.01
N ARG A 71 -4.56 -2.91 -8.99
CA ARG A 71 -3.46 -3.50 -9.75
C ARG A 71 -2.37 -2.49 -10.02
N ILE A 72 -1.15 -2.94 -9.87
CA ILE A 72 0.04 -2.18 -10.25
C ILE A 72 0.75 -2.94 -11.37
N GLU A 73 1.03 -2.23 -12.45
CA GLU A 73 1.81 -2.79 -13.55
C GLU A 73 3.20 -3.22 -13.07
N ASN A 74 3.61 -4.44 -13.42
CA ASN A 74 4.92 -4.97 -13.03
C ASN A 74 6.09 -4.04 -13.40
N SER A 75 5.96 -3.30 -14.48
CA SER A 75 6.95 -2.32 -14.94
C SER A 75 7.16 -1.18 -13.94
N LYS A 76 6.16 -0.85 -13.11
CA LYS A 76 6.25 0.14 -12.06
C LYS A 76 6.89 -0.38 -10.77
N LEU A 77 6.93 -1.70 -10.60
CA LEU A 77 7.51 -2.36 -9.42
C LEU A 77 8.99 -2.72 -9.57
N VAL A 78 9.64 -2.21 -10.58
CA VAL A 78 11.06 -2.44 -10.84
C VAL A 78 11.79 -1.13 -11.14
N ASN A 79 13.05 -1.07 -10.75
CA ASN A 79 13.94 0.02 -11.09
C ASN A 79 14.46 -0.10 -12.56
N ARG A 80 15.26 0.86 -12.99
CA ARG A 80 15.83 0.90 -14.35
C ARG A 80 16.63 -0.33 -14.73
N ASP A 81 17.22 -1.01 -13.75
CA ASP A 81 17.96 -2.28 -13.91
C ASP A 81 17.06 -3.53 -13.83
N SER A 82 15.74 -3.35 -13.89
CA SER A 82 14.72 -4.40 -13.81
C SER A 82 14.68 -5.17 -12.47
N VAL A 83 15.24 -4.61 -11.40
CA VAL A 83 15.21 -5.19 -10.05
C VAL A 83 14.11 -4.49 -9.24
N SER A 84 13.27 -5.27 -8.59
CA SER A 84 12.32 -4.77 -7.59
C SER A 84 13.02 -4.63 -6.25
N ARG A 85 13.10 -3.41 -5.72
CA ARG A 85 13.75 -3.14 -4.44
C ARG A 85 12.74 -2.74 -3.39
N TRP A 86 12.82 -3.41 -2.27
CA TRP A 86 11.92 -3.22 -1.14
C TRP A 86 12.71 -2.72 0.04
N MET A 87 12.12 -1.80 0.80
CA MET A 87 12.68 -1.30 2.05
C MET A 87 11.66 -1.54 3.17
N ILE A 88 12.06 -2.31 4.18
CA ILE A 88 11.19 -2.68 5.30
C ILE A 88 11.79 -2.15 6.59
N TYR A 89 11.01 -1.34 7.29
CA TYR A 89 11.38 -0.81 8.60
C TYR A 89 10.67 -1.57 9.71
N PHE A 90 11.45 -2.30 10.50
CA PHE A 90 11.01 -2.92 11.75
C PHE A 90 11.44 -2.04 12.92
N TYR A 91 10.47 -1.67 13.75
CA TYR A 91 10.70 -0.83 14.93
C TYR A 91 10.99 -1.68 16.16
N ASP A 92 11.69 -1.09 17.16
CA ASP A 92 12.06 -1.76 18.39
C ASP A 92 10.89 -1.77 19.38
N ASP A 93 9.87 -2.52 19.00
CA ASP A 93 8.68 -2.81 19.78
C ASP A 93 8.29 -4.28 19.64
N GLU A 94 7.32 -4.74 20.42
CA GLU A 94 6.86 -6.13 20.45
C GLU A 94 6.36 -6.61 19.07
N ASP A 95 5.66 -5.74 18.35
CA ASP A 95 5.14 -6.02 17.01
C ASP A 95 6.27 -6.11 15.98
N GLY A 96 7.26 -5.23 16.04
CA GLY A 96 8.41 -5.22 15.17
C GLY A 96 9.30 -6.45 15.36
N GLU A 97 9.59 -6.84 16.61
CA GLU A 97 10.41 -8.03 16.94
C GLU A 97 9.77 -9.32 16.43
N ALA A 98 8.49 -9.53 16.78
CA ALA A 98 7.76 -10.72 16.36
C ALA A 98 7.60 -10.79 14.83
N SER A 99 7.37 -9.64 14.19
CA SER A 99 7.23 -9.55 12.74
C SER A 99 8.55 -9.79 12.02
N PHE A 100 9.66 -9.21 12.46
CA PHE A 100 10.98 -9.44 11.89
C PHE A 100 11.32 -10.93 11.89
N SER A 101 11.21 -11.58 13.05
CA SER A 101 11.48 -13.00 13.20
C SER A 101 10.59 -13.88 12.31
N SER A 102 9.31 -13.55 12.21
CA SER A 102 8.36 -14.26 11.35
C SER A 102 8.64 -14.03 9.87
N PHE A 103 9.03 -12.81 9.48
CA PHE A 103 9.32 -12.43 8.11
C PHE A 103 10.56 -13.14 7.58
N VAL A 104 11.68 -13.08 8.26
CA VAL A 104 12.93 -13.71 7.81
C VAL A 104 12.76 -15.22 7.64
N LYS A 105 12.01 -15.89 8.52
CA LYS A 105 11.70 -17.32 8.42
C LYS A 105 10.87 -17.71 7.19
N THR A 106 10.28 -16.75 6.46
CA THR A 106 9.51 -17.03 5.24
C THR A 106 10.42 -17.42 4.08
N PHE A 107 11.65 -16.95 4.09
CA PHE A 107 12.60 -17.12 3.00
C PHE A 107 13.45 -18.37 3.22
N ASN A 108 13.46 -19.25 2.24
CA ASN A 108 14.30 -20.46 2.25
C ASN A 108 15.53 -20.28 1.36
N ASP A 109 16.58 -21.00 1.65
CA ASP A 109 17.89 -20.93 0.98
C ASP A 109 17.88 -21.47 -0.47
N THR A 110 16.87 -22.22 -0.86
CA THR A 110 16.74 -22.74 -2.24
C THR A 110 16.28 -21.69 -3.24
N ALA A 111 15.44 -20.76 -2.81
CA ALA A 111 14.87 -19.70 -3.65
C ALA A 111 15.49 -18.32 -3.37
N TRP A 112 16.07 -18.14 -2.18
CA TRP A 112 16.54 -16.85 -1.69
C TRP A 112 17.98 -16.93 -1.18
N ARG A 113 18.71 -15.84 -1.34
CA ARG A 113 19.99 -15.60 -0.70
C ARG A 113 19.77 -14.59 0.43
N ILE A 114 20.19 -14.91 1.62
CA ILE A 114 20.10 -14.00 2.78
C ILE A 114 21.51 -13.58 3.17
N VAL A 115 21.76 -12.28 3.18
CA VAL A 115 22.95 -11.65 3.72
C VAL A 115 22.56 -11.06 5.06
N ASP A 116 23.07 -11.65 6.13
CA ASP A 116 22.73 -11.28 7.51
C ASP A 116 23.86 -10.45 8.12
N SER A 117 23.63 -9.16 8.32
CA SER A 117 24.52 -8.23 9.01
C SER A 117 24.11 -8.10 10.49
N SER A 118 24.95 -7.45 11.30
CA SER A 118 24.62 -7.16 12.70
C SER A 118 23.37 -6.30 12.88
N ILE A 119 23.10 -5.38 11.93
CA ILE A 119 22.03 -4.35 12.05
C ILE A 119 20.96 -4.42 10.98
N TYR A 120 21.15 -5.18 9.90
CA TYR A 120 20.17 -5.35 8.82
C TYR A 120 20.31 -6.72 8.16
N VAL A 121 19.34 -7.07 7.32
CA VAL A 121 19.36 -8.21 6.40
C VAL A 121 19.07 -7.76 4.99
N ILE A 122 19.72 -8.42 4.00
CA ILE A 122 19.36 -8.29 2.58
C ILE A 122 18.92 -9.67 2.10
N ILE A 123 17.76 -9.74 1.47
CA ILE A 123 17.15 -10.96 0.97
C ILE A 123 17.00 -10.81 -0.54
N GLU A 124 17.62 -11.69 -1.31
CA GLU A 124 17.68 -11.62 -2.77
C GLU A 124 17.13 -12.87 -3.40
N SER A 125 16.28 -12.71 -4.41
CA SER A 125 15.76 -13.84 -5.18
C SER A 125 16.87 -14.49 -6.01
N LYS A 126 16.97 -15.83 -5.96
CA LYS A 126 17.89 -16.63 -6.80
C LYS A 126 17.26 -17.05 -8.12
N LYS A 127 15.93 -16.99 -8.22
CA LYS A 127 15.15 -17.46 -9.39
C LYS A 127 13.96 -16.53 -9.60
N GLY A 128 13.44 -16.54 -10.82
CA GLY A 128 12.29 -15.74 -11.20
C GLY A 128 12.63 -14.26 -11.44
N LYS A 129 11.73 -13.37 -11.05
CA LYS A 129 11.98 -11.93 -11.17
C LYS A 129 13.00 -11.49 -10.14
N PRO A 130 13.95 -10.60 -10.50
CA PRO A 130 14.91 -10.06 -9.55
C PRO A 130 14.22 -9.22 -8.48
N VAL A 131 14.31 -9.68 -7.24
CA VAL A 131 13.80 -8.96 -6.06
C VAL A 131 14.91 -8.86 -5.02
N GLN A 132 15.09 -7.69 -4.46
CA GLN A 132 15.99 -7.41 -3.35
C GLN A 132 15.20 -6.73 -2.22
N ILE A 133 15.23 -7.32 -1.05
CA ILE A 133 14.54 -6.81 0.14
C ILE A 133 15.58 -6.40 1.17
N TYR A 134 15.52 -5.17 1.59
CA TYR A 134 16.39 -4.55 2.57
C TYR A 134 15.59 -4.30 3.84
N ALA A 135 15.96 -4.92 4.94
CA ALA A 135 15.24 -4.79 6.20
C ALA A 135 16.20 -4.54 7.37
N ASN A 136 15.94 -3.55 8.20
CA ASN A 136 16.67 -3.37 9.43
C ASN A 136 16.28 -4.42 10.46
N LYS A 137 17.21 -4.75 11.36
CA LYS A 137 16.90 -5.50 12.59
C LYS A 137 16.24 -4.56 13.59
N ASN A 138 15.14 -5.00 14.22
CA ASN A 138 14.37 -4.16 15.13
C ASN A 138 15.19 -3.60 16.30
N LYS A 139 16.03 -4.41 16.94
CA LYS A 139 16.89 -4.00 18.07
C LYS A 139 17.95 -2.94 17.72
N ASN A 140 18.21 -2.74 16.43
CA ASN A 140 19.14 -1.75 15.90
C ASN A 140 18.42 -0.79 14.94
N GLU A 141 17.20 -0.40 15.30
CA GLU A 141 16.31 0.34 14.41
C GLU A 141 16.98 1.57 13.78
N TYR A 142 17.60 2.43 14.56
CA TYR A 142 18.22 3.68 14.06
C TYR A 142 19.41 3.43 13.14
N ASP A 143 20.38 2.65 13.61
CA ASP A 143 21.60 2.36 12.85
C ASP A 143 21.30 1.53 11.60
N GLY A 144 20.38 0.56 11.74
CA GLY A 144 19.93 -0.28 10.65
C GLY A 144 19.20 0.54 9.58
N GLN A 145 18.25 1.37 9.96
CA GLN A 145 17.53 2.25 9.03
C GLN A 145 18.49 3.22 8.34
N ALA A 146 19.35 3.93 9.11
CA ALA A 146 20.33 4.85 8.55
C ALA A 146 21.28 4.18 7.55
N LYS A 147 21.71 2.93 7.85
CA LYS A 147 22.55 2.16 6.93
C LYS A 147 21.82 1.78 5.64
N LEU A 148 20.56 1.38 5.73
CA LEU A 148 19.74 1.10 4.54
C LEU A 148 19.56 2.34 3.66
N GLU A 149 19.24 3.48 4.25
CA GLU A 149 19.15 4.77 3.53
C GLU A 149 20.47 5.11 2.82
N SER A 150 21.61 4.94 3.51
CA SER A 150 22.93 5.15 2.90
C SER A 150 23.18 4.22 1.71
N ILE A 151 22.82 2.92 1.83
CA ILE A 151 22.98 1.96 0.72
C ILE A 151 22.16 2.41 -0.51
N PHE A 152 20.93 2.85 -0.31
CA PHE A 152 20.07 3.31 -1.41
C PHE A 152 20.61 4.62 -2.01
N ALA A 153 21.01 5.59 -1.19
CA ALA A 153 21.60 6.86 -1.66
C ALA A 153 22.90 6.65 -2.44
N ASP A 154 23.83 5.83 -1.91
CA ASP A 154 25.15 5.56 -2.52
C ASP A 154 25.03 4.90 -3.90
N ASN A 155 23.94 4.15 -4.14
CA ASN A 155 23.67 3.47 -5.39
C ASN A 155 22.68 4.22 -6.30
N ASN A 156 22.16 5.36 -5.84
CA ASN A 156 21.10 6.10 -6.52
C ASN A 156 19.87 5.23 -6.83
N TRP A 157 19.44 4.47 -5.83
CA TRP A 157 18.25 3.61 -5.90
C TRP A 157 17.09 4.23 -5.13
N ASP A 158 15.88 3.92 -5.60
CA ASP A 158 14.64 4.16 -4.88
C ASP A 158 13.94 2.83 -4.58
N PRO A 159 13.34 2.65 -3.40
CA PRO A 159 12.52 1.48 -3.13
C PRO A 159 11.20 1.57 -3.89
N ASN A 160 10.85 0.50 -4.62
CA ASN A 160 9.54 0.38 -5.26
C ASN A 160 8.43 0.05 -4.25
N VAL A 161 8.80 -0.65 -3.19
CA VAL A 161 7.91 -1.05 -2.08
C VAL A 161 8.55 -0.63 -0.77
N MET A 162 7.77 0.08 0.05
CA MET A 162 8.17 0.40 1.43
C MET A 162 7.17 -0.18 2.41
N VAL A 163 7.68 -0.70 3.53
CA VAL A 163 6.86 -1.35 4.56
C VAL A 163 7.23 -0.80 5.93
N HIS A 164 6.21 -0.40 6.66
CA HIS A 164 6.28 -0.09 8.09
C HIS A 164 5.80 -1.28 8.91
N ARG A 165 6.59 -1.72 9.88
CA ARG A 165 6.20 -2.74 10.87
C ARG A 165 6.60 -2.31 12.26
N GLY A 166 5.60 -1.89 13.03
CA GLY A 166 5.69 -1.40 14.39
C GLY A 166 4.39 -0.74 14.82
N HIS A 167 4.39 -0.14 15.99
CA HIS A 167 3.24 0.62 16.48
C HIS A 167 2.96 1.88 15.64
N SER A 168 1.70 2.28 15.62
CA SER A 168 1.24 3.45 14.84
C SER A 168 1.91 4.77 15.21
N TYR A 169 2.38 4.93 16.44
CA TYR A 169 3.09 6.13 16.86
C TYR A 169 4.49 6.29 16.21
N TYR A 170 5.02 5.23 15.60
CA TYR A 170 6.24 5.31 14.78
C TYR A 170 5.95 5.52 13.28
N ALA A 171 4.69 5.40 12.85
CA ALA A 171 4.32 5.44 11.43
C ALA A 171 4.83 6.70 10.72
N TYR A 172 4.76 7.86 11.39
CA TYR A 172 5.23 9.13 10.83
C TYR A 172 6.71 9.08 10.41
N LYS A 173 7.58 8.39 11.17
CA LYS A 173 9.01 8.25 10.85
C LYS A 173 9.25 7.51 9.52
N THR A 174 8.38 6.52 9.22
CA THR A 174 8.47 5.81 7.93
C THR A 174 7.84 6.62 6.81
N ILE A 175 6.74 7.33 7.08
CA ILE A 175 6.07 8.18 6.08
C ILE A 175 6.99 9.31 5.61
N GLU A 176 7.75 9.93 6.51
CA GLU A 176 8.73 10.96 6.17
C GLU A 176 9.84 10.48 5.21
N LYS A 177 10.09 9.16 5.19
CA LYS A 177 11.11 8.51 4.37
C LYS A 177 10.58 7.95 3.04
N ILE A 178 9.32 8.19 2.69
CA ILE A 178 8.77 7.73 1.41
C ILE A 178 9.53 8.42 0.27
N HIS A 179 10.07 7.62 -0.65
CA HIS A 179 10.76 8.07 -1.84
C HIS A 179 9.77 8.35 -2.97
N ASP A 180 10.13 9.25 -3.88
CA ASP A 180 9.24 9.69 -4.98
C ASP A 180 8.84 8.54 -5.93
N ASN A 181 9.70 7.54 -6.10
CA ASN A 181 9.45 6.38 -6.95
C ASN A 181 8.81 5.19 -6.22
N THR A 182 8.44 5.34 -4.94
CA THR A 182 7.73 4.29 -4.20
C THR A 182 6.34 4.09 -4.76
N GLN A 183 6.04 2.89 -5.23
CA GLN A 183 4.76 2.53 -5.84
C GLN A 183 3.79 1.89 -4.86
N VAL A 184 4.32 1.19 -3.85
CA VAL A 184 3.53 0.52 -2.81
C VAL A 184 4.05 0.91 -1.44
N PHE A 185 3.14 1.33 -0.58
CA PHE A 185 3.41 1.59 0.82
C PHE A 185 2.51 0.72 1.70
N VAL A 186 3.13 -0.14 2.50
CA VAL A 186 2.40 -1.01 3.43
C VAL A 186 2.55 -0.47 4.83
N LEU A 187 1.45 0.00 5.39
CA LEU A 187 1.39 0.52 6.75
C LEU A 187 0.83 -0.54 7.69
N GLY A 188 1.70 -1.46 8.10
CA GLY A 188 1.40 -2.57 8.98
C GLY A 188 1.38 -2.19 10.46
N SER A 189 0.50 -1.26 10.82
CA SER A 189 0.28 -0.77 12.19
C SER A 189 -1.20 -0.68 12.53
N CYS A 190 -1.53 -0.37 13.79
CA CYS A 190 -2.92 -0.12 14.20
C CYS A 190 -3.44 1.16 13.55
N GLY A 191 -4.65 1.09 12.95
CA GLY A 191 -5.34 2.28 12.44
C GLY A 191 -4.56 3.07 11.39
N GLY A 192 -3.71 2.41 10.60
CA GLY A 192 -2.85 3.08 9.62
C GLY A 192 -3.62 3.94 8.61
N TYR A 193 -4.91 3.66 8.39
CA TYR A 193 -5.74 4.48 7.52
C TYR A 193 -5.86 5.95 7.95
N HIS A 194 -5.61 6.28 9.22
CA HIS A 194 -5.58 7.67 9.69
C HIS A 194 -4.44 8.49 9.07
N SER A 195 -3.41 7.83 8.57
CA SER A 195 -2.28 8.47 7.91
C SER A 195 -2.41 8.58 6.39
N LEU A 196 -3.54 8.15 5.80
CA LEU A 196 -3.72 8.12 4.33
C LEU A 196 -3.53 9.51 3.69
N SER A 197 -4.09 10.57 4.28
CA SER A 197 -3.93 11.94 3.76
C SER A 197 -2.47 12.36 3.72
N THR A 198 -1.73 12.13 4.80
CA THR A 198 -0.31 12.47 4.90
C THR A 198 0.54 11.70 3.88
N ILE A 199 0.21 10.41 3.65
CA ILE A 199 0.91 9.59 2.66
C ILE A 199 0.63 10.11 1.24
N ILE A 200 -0.64 10.42 0.93
CA ILE A 200 -1.06 10.92 -0.39
C ILE A 200 -0.48 12.32 -0.66
N GLU A 201 -0.37 13.18 0.36
CA GLU A 201 0.30 14.47 0.24
C GLU A 201 1.80 14.31 -0.07
N ARG A 202 2.43 13.26 0.46
CA ARG A 202 3.84 12.95 0.19
C ARG A 202 4.05 12.32 -1.20
N SER A 203 3.16 11.43 -1.61
CA SER A 203 3.20 10.78 -2.92
C SER A 203 1.77 10.46 -3.39
N SER A 204 1.28 11.19 -4.41
CA SER A 204 -0.11 11.08 -4.89
C SER A 204 -0.41 9.78 -5.63
N ASP A 205 0.61 9.15 -6.22
CA ASP A 205 0.46 7.98 -7.09
C ASP A 205 0.76 6.65 -6.39
N ILE A 206 1.00 6.70 -5.08
CA ILE A 206 1.35 5.54 -4.28
C ILE A 206 0.12 4.67 -3.97
N SER A 207 0.25 3.37 -4.13
CA SER A 207 -0.76 2.41 -3.66
C SER A 207 -0.52 2.07 -2.20
N ILE A 208 -1.55 2.25 -1.37
CA ILE A 208 -1.45 2.12 0.07
C ILE A 208 -2.19 0.87 0.55
N ILE A 209 -1.47 0.01 1.28
CA ILE A 209 -2.03 -1.14 1.98
C ILE A 209 -2.01 -0.83 3.48
N SER A 210 -3.18 -0.76 4.10
CA SER A 210 -3.31 -0.36 5.50
C SER A 210 -4.55 -0.95 6.13
N SER A 211 -4.55 -1.09 7.46
CA SER A 211 -5.73 -1.52 8.22
C SER A 211 -6.50 -0.34 8.80
N LYS A 212 -7.83 -0.49 8.90
CA LYS A 212 -8.72 0.46 9.59
C LYS A 212 -8.79 0.22 11.09
N GLN A 213 -8.53 -0.99 11.50
CA GLN A 213 -8.68 -1.48 12.88
C GLN A 213 -7.31 -1.71 13.53
N ILE A 214 -7.34 -2.32 14.69
CA ILE A 214 -6.13 -2.76 15.38
C ILE A 214 -5.39 -3.74 14.46
N GLY A 215 -4.20 -3.36 14.05
CA GLY A 215 -3.32 -4.15 13.20
C GLY A 215 -2.61 -5.24 14.00
N THR A 216 -3.31 -6.31 14.34
CA THR A 216 -2.71 -7.43 15.08
C THR A 216 -1.68 -8.18 14.23
N MET A 217 -0.74 -8.86 14.88
CA MET A 217 0.23 -9.75 14.23
C MET A 217 -0.47 -10.83 13.37
N PHE A 218 -1.65 -11.30 13.78
CA PHE A 218 -2.45 -12.28 13.04
C PHE A 218 -2.93 -11.78 11.67
N VAL A 219 -2.99 -10.48 11.46
CA VAL A 219 -3.35 -9.87 10.18
C VAL A 219 -2.09 -9.42 9.43
N ASN A 220 -1.24 -8.67 10.09
CA ASN A 220 -0.10 -8.02 9.44
C ASN A 220 1.01 -8.99 9.02
N ASN A 221 1.29 -10.05 9.83
CA ASN A 221 2.33 -11.01 9.46
C ASN A 221 1.94 -11.89 8.27
N PRO A 222 0.72 -12.46 8.17
CA PRO A 222 0.30 -13.13 6.95
C PRO A 222 0.30 -12.21 5.73
N MET A 223 -0.14 -10.95 5.88
CA MET A 223 -0.16 -9.99 4.79
C MET A 223 1.26 -9.68 4.27
N LEU A 224 2.23 -9.50 5.18
CA LEU A 224 3.63 -9.29 4.81
C LEU A 224 4.26 -10.51 4.10
N LYS A 225 3.73 -11.71 4.31
CA LYS A 225 4.17 -12.93 3.60
C LYS A 225 3.57 -13.08 2.21
N LEU A 226 2.48 -12.38 1.92
CA LEU A 226 1.77 -12.43 0.63
C LEU A 226 2.27 -11.35 -0.35
N LEU A 227 3.01 -10.37 0.14
CA LEU A 227 3.69 -9.37 -0.69
C LEU A 227 4.82 -10.02 -1.49
#